data_4bb31c8916d149632511c1d468f665e6
#
_entry.id   4bb31c8916d149632511c1d468f665e6
#
_cell.length_a   1.000
_cell.length_b   1.000
_cell.length_c   1.000
_cell.angle_alpha   90.00
_cell.angle_beta   90.00
_cell.angle_gamma   90.00
#
_symmetry.space_group_name_H-M   'P 1'
#
loop_
_entity.id
_entity.type
_entity.pdbx_description
1 polymer ?
#
loop_
_entity_poly.entity_id
_entity_poly.type
_entity_poly.pdbx_seq_one_letter_code
_entity_poly.pdbx_strand_id
1 'polypeptide(L)'
;MAIFGADDRVALQSGTDAPPLAAFSQVLARFSDGVVTQGSGVMIGPASLLTAAHAIYHPDHGGWAEQVQIVPGRLGSMKPYGVFEAVSLSTPSPWRVPGALSYEILNYDYGVVTLGSAIGYVTGWLDYGYNQTGTGLLLGKELLNIGYPADLGGNSLYFDTGTVDRIADDILYFTDDLDIMPGQSGSPVIYDNK
;
A
#
# COMPACT_ATOMS: atom_id res chain seq x y z
N MET A 1 -5.00 -12.55 3.49
CA MET A 1 -6.12 -11.64 3.15
C MET A 1 -7.38 -12.34 3.62
N ALA A 2 -8.17 -11.70 4.44
CA ALA A 2 -9.37 -12.26 5.05
C ALA A 2 -10.35 -11.16 5.42
N ILE A 3 -11.61 -11.53 5.52
CA ILE A 3 -12.67 -10.79 6.20
C ILE A 3 -12.99 -11.56 7.48
N PHE A 4 -12.95 -10.88 8.61
CA PHE A 4 -13.19 -11.46 9.92
C PHE A 4 -14.62 -11.11 10.38
N GLY A 5 -15.52 -12.11 10.35
CA GLY A 5 -16.93 -11.86 10.72
C GLY A 5 -17.71 -11.15 9.64
N ALA A 6 -18.28 -9.99 9.96
CA ALA A 6 -18.92 -9.11 8.98
C ALA A 6 -17.87 -8.15 8.42
N ASP A 7 -17.95 -7.86 7.12
CA ASP A 7 -17.10 -6.84 6.50
C ASP A 7 -17.45 -5.46 7.07
N ASP A 8 -16.56 -4.87 7.83
CA ASP A 8 -16.72 -3.57 8.48
C ASP A 8 -15.82 -2.47 7.92
N ARG A 9 -15.14 -2.74 6.80
CA ARG A 9 -14.41 -1.73 6.05
C ARG A 9 -15.33 -0.57 5.65
N VAL A 10 -14.93 0.65 5.98
CA VAL A 10 -15.74 1.85 5.76
C VAL A 10 -15.23 2.63 4.54
N ALA A 11 -16.14 2.90 3.60
CA ALA A 11 -15.84 3.73 2.44
C ALA A 11 -15.64 5.20 2.82
N LEU A 12 -14.57 5.81 2.35
CA LEU A 12 -14.42 7.27 2.38
C LEU A 12 -15.30 7.88 1.27
N GLN A 13 -16.24 8.75 1.66
CA GLN A 13 -17.21 9.33 0.73
C GLN A 13 -16.79 10.69 0.16
N SER A 14 -15.79 11.35 0.77
CA SER A 14 -15.30 12.67 0.40
C SER A 14 -13.95 12.95 1.03
N GLY A 15 -13.34 14.11 0.69
CA GLY A 15 -12.10 14.60 1.31
C GLY A 15 -10.83 13.96 0.76
N THR A 16 -10.94 13.07 -0.22
CA THR A 16 -9.78 12.41 -0.84
C THR A 16 -9.00 13.34 -1.77
N ASP A 17 -9.54 14.51 -2.04
CA ASP A 17 -8.94 15.61 -2.84
C ASP A 17 -8.13 16.61 -1.99
N ALA A 18 -7.85 16.29 -0.73
CA ALA A 18 -7.06 17.11 0.17
C ALA A 18 -6.17 16.26 1.09
N PRO A 19 -5.01 16.81 1.55
CA PRO A 19 -4.20 16.16 2.58
C PRO A 19 -4.98 15.96 3.89
N PRO A 20 -4.71 14.87 4.66
CA PRO A 20 -3.74 13.83 4.35
C PRO A 20 -4.27 12.72 3.41
N LEU A 21 -5.59 12.68 3.13
CA LEU A 21 -6.20 11.59 2.37
C LEU A 21 -5.74 11.55 0.90
N ALA A 22 -5.39 12.69 0.34
CA ALA A 22 -4.84 12.77 -1.02
C ALA A 22 -3.48 12.06 -1.18
N ALA A 23 -2.75 11.81 -0.09
CA ALA A 23 -1.48 11.08 -0.12
C ALA A 23 -1.67 9.58 -0.43
N PHE A 24 -2.85 9.02 -0.16
CA PHE A 24 -3.16 7.62 -0.47
C PHE A 24 -3.48 7.47 -1.95
N SER A 25 -2.91 6.48 -2.57
CA SER A 25 -2.97 6.32 -4.01
C SER A 25 -3.36 4.90 -4.41
N GLN A 26 -4.20 4.79 -5.43
CA GLN A 26 -4.31 3.54 -6.16
C GLN A 26 -3.05 3.31 -6.99
N VAL A 27 -2.54 2.10 -6.98
CA VAL A 27 -1.40 1.65 -7.78
C VAL A 27 -1.91 0.67 -8.83
N LEU A 28 -1.63 0.95 -10.11
CA LEU A 28 -1.95 0.07 -11.23
C LEU A 28 -0.65 -0.30 -11.92
N ALA A 29 -0.34 -1.59 -11.99
CA ALA A 29 0.89 -2.07 -12.60
C ALA A 29 0.59 -3.05 -13.74
N ARG A 30 1.24 -2.86 -14.90
CA ARG A 30 1.18 -3.76 -16.04
C ARG A 30 2.52 -4.45 -16.23
N PHE A 31 2.49 -5.77 -16.33
CA PHE A 31 3.66 -6.63 -16.51
C PHE A 31 3.85 -7.03 -17.97
N SER A 32 5.02 -7.60 -18.29
CA SER A 32 5.43 -7.97 -19.65
C SER A 32 4.57 -9.07 -20.28
N ASP A 33 3.91 -9.90 -19.47
CA ASP A 33 2.96 -10.93 -19.92
C ASP A 33 1.55 -10.39 -20.17
N GLY A 34 1.35 -9.07 -20.02
CA GLY A 34 0.07 -8.39 -20.21
C GLY A 34 -0.83 -8.38 -18.96
N VAL A 35 -0.44 -9.03 -17.87
CA VAL A 35 -1.19 -8.99 -16.61
C VAL A 35 -1.18 -7.59 -16.06
N VAL A 36 -2.35 -7.15 -15.61
CA VAL A 36 -2.53 -5.87 -14.87
C VAL A 36 -2.94 -6.19 -13.46
N THR A 37 -2.19 -5.67 -12.52
CA THR A 37 -2.48 -5.77 -11.08
C THR A 37 -2.93 -4.43 -10.53
N GLN A 38 -3.66 -4.50 -9.43
CA GLN A 38 -4.04 -3.34 -8.63
C GLN A 38 -3.52 -3.50 -7.22
N GLY A 39 -3.02 -2.42 -6.68
CA GLY A 39 -2.58 -2.26 -5.31
C GLY A 39 -2.92 -0.89 -4.75
N SER A 40 -2.41 -0.63 -3.59
CA SER A 40 -2.48 0.63 -2.86
C SER A 40 -1.08 1.13 -2.55
N GLY A 41 -0.97 2.40 -2.21
CA GLY A 41 0.27 2.99 -1.75
C GLY A 41 0.03 4.34 -1.10
N VAL A 42 1.07 4.87 -0.49
CA VAL A 42 1.02 6.19 0.15
C VAL A 42 2.25 7.01 -0.20
N MET A 43 2.06 8.28 -0.47
CA MET A 43 3.17 9.22 -0.65
C MET A 43 3.96 9.32 0.66
N ILE A 44 5.28 9.17 0.56
CA ILE A 44 6.24 9.28 1.68
C ILE A 44 7.25 10.39 1.46
N GLY A 45 7.02 11.22 0.45
CA GLY A 45 7.86 12.36 0.10
C GLY A 45 7.34 13.06 -1.14
N PRO A 46 8.04 14.10 -1.61
CA PRO A 46 7.55 14.91 -2.73
C PRO A 46 7.28 14.13 -4.01
N ALA A 47 8.12 13.14 -4.34
CA ALA A 47 8.01 12.34 -5.56
C ALA A 47 8.11 10.83 -5.29
N SER A 48 7.97 10.40 -4.04
CA SER A 48 8.17 9.01 -3.63
C SER A 48 6.89 8.44 -3.03
N LEU A 49 6.47 7.29 -3.51
CA LEU A 49 5.33 6.54 -3.00
C LEU A 49 5.81 5.17 -2.51
N LEU A 50 5.38 4.79 -1.31
CA LEU A 50 5.60 3.46 -0.73
C LEU A 50 4.43 2.55 -1.10
N THR A 51 4.74 1.32 -1.49
CA THR A 51 3.77 0.26 -1.81
C THR A 51 4.37 -1.12 -1.47
N ALA A 52 3.64 -2.20 -1.72
CA ALA A 52 4.17 -3.54 -1.62
C ALA A 52 5.10 -3.86 -2.82
N ALA A 53 6.17 -4.63 -2.57
CA ALA A 53 7.08 -5.03 -3.64
C ALA A 53 6.37 -5.90 -4.69
N HIS A 54 5.50 -6.84 -4.28
CA HIS A 54 4.77 -7.70 -5.20
C HIS A 54 3.80 -6.92 -6.13
N ALA A 55 3.45 -5.68 -5.79
CA ALA A 55 2.63 -4.84 -6.65
C ALA A 55 3.39 -4.27 -7.85
N ILE A 56 4.75 -4.20 -7.77
CA ILE A 56 5.60 -3.57 -8.80
C ILE A 56 6.69 -4.51 -9.34
N TYR A 57 6.92 -5.63 -8.68
CA TYR A 57 7.85 -6.68 -9.10
C TYR A 57 7.27 -8.05 -8.74
N HIS A 58 7.01 -8.89 -9.75
CA HIS A 58 6.48 -10.23 -9.54
C HIS A 58 7.24 -11.24 -10.42
N PRO A 59 7.92 -12.24 -9.84
CA PRO A 59 8.72 -13.20 -10.62
C PRO A 59 7.90 -13.95 -11.69
N ASP A 60 6.67 -14.33 -11.36
CA ASP A 60 5.80 -15.09 -12.27
C ASP A 60 5.27 -14.25 -13.44
N HIS A 61 5.41 -12.92 -13.38
CA HIS A 61 4.98 -11.99 -14.44
C HIS A 61 6.17 -11.34 -15.17
N GLY A 62 7.35 -11.97 -15.10
CA GLY A 62 8.54 -11.49 -15.80
C GLY A 62 9.39 -10.48 -15.01
N GLY A 63 9.13 -10.33 -13.72
CA GLY A 63 9.92 -9.46 -12.84
C GLY A 63 9.30 -8.06 -12.67
N TRP A 64 9.98 -7.03 -13.14
CA TRP A 64 9.50 -5.66 -13.01
C TRP A 64 8.25 -5.39 -13.86
N ALA A 65 7.29 -4.64 -13.29
CA ALA A 65 6.23 -4.06 -14.08
C ALA A 65 6.82 -3.11 -15.15
N GLU A 66 6.30 -3.20 -16.37
CA GLU A 66 6.71 -2.33 -17.48
C GLU A 66 6.09 -0.93 -17.39
N GLN A 67 4.93 -0.84 -16.75
CA GLN A 67 4.22 0.41 -16.53
C GLN A 67 3.59 0.39 -15.14
N VAL A 68 3.79 1.47 -14.39
CA VAL A 68 3.13 1.67 -13.09
C VAL A 68 2.49 3.05 -13.10
N GLN A 69 1.19 3.07 -12.85
CA GLN A 69 0.38 4.28 -12.74
C GLN A 69 -0.05 4.49 -11.30
N ILE A 70 0.05 5.72 -10.84
CA ILE A 70 -0.36 6.17 -9.52
C ILE A 70 -1.52 7.15 -9.67
N VAL A 71 -2.60 6.93 -8.91
CA VAL A 71 -3.79 7.77 -8.92
C VAL A 71 -4.08 8.27 -7.51
N PRO A 72 -3.49 9.43 -7.11
CA PRO A 72 -3.67 9.98 -5.77
C PRO A 72 -5.12 10.40 -5.51
N GLY A 73 -5.61 10.12 -4.31
CA GLY A 73 -6.92 10.57 -3.84
C GLY A 73 -8.11 10.11 -4.69
N ARG A 74 -7.98 9.00 -5.43
CA ARG A 74 -9.05 8.52 -6.31
C ARG A 74 -10.34 8.27 -5.53
N LEU A 75 -11.48 8.74 -6.07
CA LEU A 75 -12.81 8.48 -5.52
C LEU A 75 -13.79 8.16 -6.65
N GLY A 76 -14.08 6.89 -6.82
CA GLY A 76 -14.89 6.40 -7.94
C GLY A 76 -14.26 6.72 -9.29
N SER A 77 -14.98 7.47 -10.11
CA SER A 77 -14.49 7.97 -11.39
C SER A 77 -13.60 9.21 -11.28
N MET A 78 -13.65 9.92 -10.14
CA MET A 78 -12.88 11.13 -9.91
C MET A 78 -11.40 10.79 -9.67
N LYS A 79 -10.53 11.53 -10.33
CA LYS A 79 -9.08 11.48 -10.18
C LYS A 79 -8.60 12.92 -9.96
N PRO A 80 -8.73 13.46 -8.74
CA PRO A 80 -8.60 14.89 -8.49
C PRO A 80 -7.24 15.45 -8.90
N TYR A 81 -6.21 14.63 -8.88
CA TYR A 81 -4.85 15.01 -9.27
C TYR A 81 -4.43 14.40 -10.62
N GLY A 82 -5.30 13.62 -11.28
CA GLY A 82 -4.96 12.89 -12.51
C GLY A 82 -4.24 11.56 -12.25
N VAL A 83 -3.44 11.15 -13.23
CA VAL A 83 -2.69 9.89 -13.24
C VAL A 83 -1.23 10.20 -13.45
N PHE A 84 -0.35 9.59 -12.67
CA PHE A 84 1.10 9.79 -12.74
C PHE A 84 1.78 8.47 -13.10
N GLU A 85 2.73 8.54 -14.02
CA GLU A 85 3.57 7.41 -14.40
C GLU A 85 4.82 7.36 -13.53
N ALA A 86 5.21 6.14 -13.16
CA ALA A 86 6.48 5.89 -12.52
C ALA A 86 7.65 6.16 -13.48
N VAL A 87 8.71 6.77 -12.98
CA VAL A 87 9.98 6.91 -13.70
C VAL A 87 11.05 5.96 -13.18
N SER A 88 10.87 5.44 -11.96
CA SER A 88 11.74 4.43 -11.37
C SER A 88 11.00 3.58 -10.35
N LEU A 89 11.38 2.32 -10.26
CA LEU A 89 10.87 1.34 -9.30
C LEU A 89 12.03 0.78 -8.49
N SER A 90 11.82 0.56 -7.20
CA SER A 90 12.83 -0.02 -6.32
C SER A 90 12.19 -0.98 -5.33
N THR A 91 12.85 -2.12 -5.10
CA THR A 91 12.52 -3.08 -4.05
C THR A 91 13.81 -3.61 -3.42
N PRO A 92 13.79 -4.13 -2.20
CA PRO A 92 14.95 -4.81 -1.63
C PRO A 92 15.43 -5.96 -2.50
N SER A 93 16.76 -6.16 -2.55
CA SER A 93 17.35 -7.24 -3.35
C SER A 93 16.87 -8.65 -2.94
N PRO A 94 16.62 -8.97 -1.66
CA PRO A 94 16.13 -10.29 -1.28
C PRO A 94 14.76 -10.61 -1.91
N TRP A 95 13.89 -9.61 -2.09
CA TRP A 95 12.59 -9.81 -2.75
C TRP A 95 12.72 -10.33 -4.18
N ARG A 96 13.81 -10.00 -4.87
CA ARG A 96 14.04 -10.32 -6.29
C ARG A 96 14.75 -11.66 -6.54
N VAL A 97 15.04 -12.42 -5.49
CA VAL A 97 15.72 -13.71 -5.63
C VAL A 97 14.69 -14.76 -6.10
N PRO A 98 14.93 -15.48 -7.21
CA PRO A 98 14.03 -16.51 -7.71
C PRO A 98 13.81 -17.61 -6.66
N GLY A 99 12.57 -18.04 -6.50
CA GLY A 99 12.18 -19.09 -5.55
C GLY A 99 12.09 -18.64 -4.09
N ALA A 100 12.28 -17.38 -3.80
CA ALA A 100 12.30 -16.81 -2.46
C ALA A 100 10.90 -16.53 -1.88
N LEU A 101 9.82 -17.13 -2.40
CA LEU A 101 8.46 -17.01 -1.82
C LEU A 101 8.32 -17.82 -0.53
N SER A 102 9.30 -17.77 0.36
CA SER A 102 9.21 -18.29 1.71
C SER A 102 8.71 -17.20 2.68
N TYR A 103 8.22 -17.59 3.83
CA TYR A 103 7.79 -16.67 4.88
C TYR A 103 8.85 -15.63 5.24
N GLU A 104 10.13 -16.00 5.14
CA GLU A 104 11.28 -15.13 5.43
C GLU A 104 11.41 -13.92 4.49
N ILE A 105 10.81 -14.00 3.30
CA ILE A 105 10.92 -12.93 2.31
C ILE A 105 9.84 -11.83 2.51
N LEU A 106 8.79 -12.10 3.28
CA LEU A 106 7.71 -11.13 3.52
C LEU A 106 8.24 -9.84 4.17
N ASN A 107 9.31 -9.93 4.95
CA ASN A 107 10.00 -8.76 5.51
C ASN A 107 10.56 -7.80 4.44
N TYR A 108 10.66 -8.25 3.20
CA TYR A 108 11.17 -7.48 2.07
C TYR A 108 10.07 -7.11 1.07
N ASP A 109 8.79 -7.40 1.38
CA ASP A 109 7.66 -7.08 0.50
C ASP A 109 7.28 -5.60 0.59
N TYR A 110 8.24 -4.73 0.36
CA TYR A 110 8.01 -3.31 0.22
C TYR A 110 8.75 -2.76 -1.00
N GLY A 111 8.18 -1.71 -1.59
CA GLY A 111 8.75 -1.08 -2.76
C GLY A 111 8.49 0.41 -2.80
N VAL A 112 9.34 1.12 -3.51
CA VAL A 112 9.20 2.55 -3.73
C VAL A 112 9.01 2.82 -5.21
N VAL A 113 7.98 3.59 -5.52
CA VAL A 113 7.71 4.16 -6.84
C VAL A 113 8.17 5.60 -6.83
N THR A 114 9.08 5.96 -7.74
CA THR A 114 9.48 7.34 -7.95
C THR A 114 8.71 7.93 -9.13
N LEU A 115 8.14 9.11 -8.93
CA LEU A 115 7.39 9.85 -9.93
C LEU A 115 8.25 10.93 -10.59
N GLY A 116 7.96 11.24 -11.85
CA GLY A 116 8.63 12.31 -12.59
C GLY A 116 8.23 13.73 -12.13
N SER A 117 7.27 13.83 -11.21
CA SER A 117 6.79 15.11 -10.66
C SER A 117 6.69 15.06 -9.15
N ALA A 118 6.89 16.19 -8.49
CA ALA A 118 6.84 16.32 -7.04
C ALA A 118 5.40 16.59 -6.54
N ILE A 119 4.46 15.72 -6.93
CA ILE A 119 3.03 15.85 -6.62
C ILE A 119 2.76 15.84 -5.11
N GLY A 120 3.64 15.23 -4.31
CA GLY A 120 3.54 15.22 -2.86
C GLY A 120 3.43 16.60 -2.23
N TYR A 121 3.97 17.64 -2.85
CA TYR A 121 3.78 19.02 -2.34
C TYR A 121 2.31 19.48 -2.40
N VAL A 122 1.48 18.81 -3.17
CA VAL A 122 0.05 19.11 -3.29
C VAL A 122 -0.79 18.08 -2.56
N THR A 123 -0.47 16.80 -2.69
CA THR A 123 -1.22 15.70 -2.06
C THR A 123 -0.87 15.54 -0.57
N GLY A 124 0.23 16.12 -0.10
CA GLY A 124 0.84 15.76 1.16
C GLY A 124 1.55 14.39 1.06
N TRP A 125 2.20 14.02 2.13
CA TRP A 125 2.79 12.70 2.34
C TRP A 125 2.71 12.35 3.83
N LEU A 126 2.86 11.07 4.16
CA LEU A 126 2.98 10.61 5.53
C LEU A 126 4.44 10.43 5.89
N ASP A 127 4.78 10.75 7.13
CA ASP A 127 6.05 10.35 7.71
C ASP A 127 6.02 8.83 7.95
N TYR A 128 7.17 8.21 7.85
CA TYR A 128 7.35 6.81 8.17
C TYR A 128 8.44 6.65 9.22
N GLY A 129 8.25 5.69 10.10
CA GLY A 129 9.18 5.43 11.19
C GLY A 129 9.70 4.00 11.17
N TYR A 130 10.95 3.84 11.55
CA TYR A 130 11.53 2.56 11.92
C TYR A 130 11.92 2.63 13.39
N ASN A 131 11.37 1.73 14.20
CA ASN A 131 11.74 1.66 15.60
C ASN A 131 12.91 0.69 15.80
N GLN A 132 14.10 1.25 16.12
CA GLN A 132 15.31 0.47 16.38
C GLN A 132 15.18 -0.46 17.60
N THR A 133 14.21 -0.23 18.49
CA THR A 133 13.90 -1.10 19.63
C THR A 133 12.96 -2.26 19.28
N GLY A 134 12.61 -2.39 18.00
CA GLY A 134 11.72 -3.41 17.48
C GLY A 134 10.26 -2.98 17.45
N THR A 135 9.46 -3.75 16.74
CA THR A 135 8.02 -3.54 16.57
C THR A 135 7.21 -3.83 17.84
N GLY A 136 7.85 -4.33 18.91
CA GLY A 136 7.20 -4.75 20.16
C GLY A 136 6.32 -3.67 20.84
N LEU A 137 6.57 -2.39 20.56
CA LEU A 137 5.74 -1.29 21.06
C LEU A 137 4.34 -1.26 20.43
N LEU A 138 4.15 -1.94 19.29
CA LEU A 138 2.88 -1.99 18.57
C LEU A 138 1.98 -3.14 19.03
N LEU A 139 2.50 -4.10 19.80
CA LEU A 139 1.69 -5.21 20.30
C LEU A 139 0.52 -4.70 21.16
N GLY A 140 -0.69 -5.16 20.85
CA GLY A 140 -1.93 -4.72 21.47
C GLY A 140 -2.36 -3.30 21.12
N LYS A 141 -1.76 -2.69 20.09
CA LYS A 141 -2.18 -1.38 19.59
C LYS A 141 -3.15 -1.54 18.43
N GLU A 142 -4.16 -0.69 18.42
CA GLU A 142 -5.04 -0.52 17.27
C GLU A 142 -4.32 0.32 16.22
N LEU A 143 -4.29 -0.19 14.99
CA LEU A 143 -3.70 0.47 13.83
C LEU A 143 -4.78 0.67 12.78
N LEU A 144 -4.67 1.78 12.04
CA LEU A 144 -5.55 2.12 10.93
C LEU A 144 -4.91 1.65 9.62
N ASN A 145 -5.68 0.94 8.79
CA ASN A 145 -5.34 0.64 7.40
C ASN A 145 -6.20 1.46 6.45
N ILE A 146 -5.62 2.03 5.40
CA ILE A 146 -6.34 2.77 4.36
C ILE A 146 -5.86 2.33 2.99
N GLY A 147 -6.78 1.89 2.12
CA GLY A 147 -6.41 1.41 0.79
C GLY A 147 -7.58 1.30 -0.19
N TYR A 148 -7.31 0.67 -1.33
CA TYR A 148 -8.23 0.52 -2.47
C TYR A 148 -8.60 -0.96 -2.69
N PRO A 149 -9.56 -1.53 -1.94
CA PRO A 149 -9.94 -2.93 -2.05
C PRO A 149 -10.58 -3.24 -3.41
N ALA A 150 -10.06 -4.23 -4.12
CA ALA A 150 -10.52 -4.59 -5.47
C ALA A 150 -11.90 -5.25 -5.47
N ASP A 151 -12.23 -6.01 -4.42
CA ASP A 151 -13.54 -6.65 -4.23
C ASP A 151 -14.68 -5.63 -4.03
N LEU A 152 -14.35 -4.42 -3.57
CA LEU A 152 -15.27 -3.28 -3.45
C LEU A 152 -15.10 -2.27 -4.61
N GLY A 153 -14.64 -2.76 -5.77
CA GLY A 153 -14.52 -2.01 -7.01
C GLY A 153 -13.16 -1.35 -7.23
N GLY A 154 -12.28 -1.30 -6.22
CA GLY A 154 -10.88 -0.91 -6.34
C GLY A 154 -10.59 0.56 -6.66
N ASN A 155 -11.61 1.40 -6.73
CA ASN A 155 -11.48 2.78 -7.20
C ASN A 155 -11.90 3.83 -6.15
N SER A 156 -12.13 3.42 -4.92
CA SER A 156 -12.41 4.29 -3.78
C SER A 156 -11.61 3.84 -2.58
N LEU A 157 -11.22 4.80 -1.73
CA LEU A 157 -10.56 4.53 -0.47
C LEU A 157 -11.52 3.94 0.53
N TYR A 158 -11.07 2.91 1.19
CA TYR A 158 -11.70 2.31 2.37
C TYR A 158 -10.69 2.32 3.50
N PHE A 159 -11.19 2.40 4.72
CA PHE A 159 -10.38 2.23 5.91
C PHE A 159 -10.98 1.17 6.82
N ASP A 160 -10.12 0.59 7.61
CA ASP A 160 -10.45 -0.32 8.68
C ASP A 160 -9.40 -0.22 9.78
N THR A 161 -9.73 -0.67 10.99
CA THR A 161 -8.81 -0.71 12.12
C THR A 161 -8.67 -2.13 12.63
N GLY A 162 -7.49 -2.46 13.12
CA GLY A 162 -7.25 -3.74 13.74
C GLY A 162 -6.18 -3.66 14.82
N THR A 163 -6.26 -4.60 15.74
CA THR A 163 -5.33 -4.72 16.86
C THR A 163 -4.19 -5.66 16.50
N VAL A 164 -2.97 -5.26 16.78
CA VAL A 164 -1.80 -6.13 16.59
C VAL A 164 -1.82 -7.24 17.63
N ASP A 165 -2.16 -8.45 17.21
CA ASP A 165 -2.27 -9.62 18.10
C ASP A 165 -0.93 -10.28 18.37
N ARG A 166 -0.08 -10.30 17.36
CA ARG A 166 1.22 -10.96 17.43
C ARG A 166 2.24 -10.22 16.56
N ILE A 167 3.48 -10.25 17.01
CA ILE A 167 4.63 -9.79 16.24
C ILE A 167 5.62 -10.95 16.17
N ALA A 168 6.04 -11.30 14.97
CA ALA A 168 7.06 -12.30 14.73
C ALA A 168 7.89 -11.92 13.51
N ASP A 169 9.21 -12.03 13.61
CA ASP A 169 10.15 -11.71 12.54
C ASP A 169 9.93 -10.31 11.94
N ASP A 170 9.65 -9.32 12.81
CA ASP A 170 9.28 -7.92 12.47
C ASP A 170 8.01 -7.77 11.63
N ILE A 171 7.19 -8.82 11.51
CA ILE A 171 5.88 -8.80 10.86
C ILE A 171 4.80 -8.61 11.92
N LEU A 172 3.88 -7.67 11.65
CA LEU A 172 2.68 -7.46 12.45
C LEU A 172 1.57 -8.40 11.96
N TYR A 173 0.92 -9.08 12.90
CA TYR A 173 -0.20 -9.97 12.61
C TYR A 173 -1.48 -9.43 13.24
N PHE A 174 -2.52 -9.39 12.44
CA PHE A 174 -3.90 -9.09 12.79
C PHE A 174 -4.68 -10.38 12.52
N THR A 175 -5.23 -11.01 13.53
CA THR A 175 -5.73 -12.39 13.42
C THR A 175 -7.25 -12.49 13.45
N ASP A 176 -7.96 -11.43 13.84
CA ASP A 176 -9.40 -11.50 14.04
C ASP A 176 -10.21 -10.21 13.79
N ASP A 177 -9.56 -9.09 13.46
CA ASP A 177 -10.26 -7.80 13.42
C ASP A 177 -9.88 -6.85 12.27
N LEU A 178 -8.83 -7.09 11.49
CA LEU A 178 -8.46 -6.23 10.36
C LEU A 178 -8.84 -6.87 9.03
N ASP A 179 -9.83 -6.33 8.37
CA ASP A 179 -10.31 -6.81 7.07
C ASP A 179 -9.44 -6.33 5.93
N ILE A 180 -8.78 -7.26 5.25
CA ILE A 180 -7.89 -6.96 4.11
C ILE A 180 -8.17 -7.90 2.95
N MET A 181 -8.42 -7.33 1.76
CA MET A 181 -8.68 -8.05 0.52
C MET A 181 -7.74 -7.61 -0.61
N PRO A 182 -7.67 -8.35 -1.74
CA PRO A 182 -6.88 -7.94 -2.89
C PRO A 182 -7.13 -6.49 -3.28
N GLY A 183 -6.08 -5.79 -3.71
CA GLY A 183 -6.11 -4.36 -4.01
C GLY A 183 -5.64 -3.49 -2.83
N GLN A 184 -5.71 -3.98 -1.59
CA GLN A 184 -5.16 -3.29 -0.42
C GLN A 184 -3.66 -3.57 -0.23
N SER A 185 -3.05 -4.43 -1.03
CA SER A 185 -1.58 -4.63 -1.05
C SER A 185 -0.84 -3.31 -1.20
N GLY A 186 0.08 -3.02 -0.27
CA GLY A 186 0.80 -1.76 -0.20
C GLY A 186 0.07 -0.64 0.54
N SER A 187 -1.12 -0.91 1.10
CA SER A 187 -1.77 0.00 2.06
C SER A 187 -0.88 0.17 3.29
N PRO A 188 -0.68 1.39 3.77
CA PRO A 188 0.04 1.60 5.03
C PRO A 188 -0.80 1.15 6.22
N VAL A 189 -0.13 0.71 7.28
CA VAL A 189 -0.67 0.66 8.63
C VAL A 189 -0.19 1.89 9.39
N ILE A 190 -1.13 2.61 9.99
CA ILE A 190 -0.90 3.92 10.59
C ILE A 190 -1.11 3.81 12.10
N TYR A 191 -0.10 4.23 12.85
CA TYR A 191 -0.14 4.31 14.31
C TYR A 191 0.01 5.74 14.76
N ASP A 192 -0.87 6.16 15.66
CA ASP A 192 -0.89 7.49 16.29
C ASP A 192 -0.87 8.66 15.29
N ASN A 193 -2.00 9.29 15.12
CA ASN A 193 -2.24 10.42 14.22
C ASN A 193 -1.56 11.74 14.69
N LYS A 194 -0.43 11.70 15.38
CA LYS A 194 0.27 12.89 15.85
C LYS A 194 1.47 13.21 15.01
#